data_cf23385e89818f405da26a887c77fc7f
#
_entry.id   cf23385e89818f405da26a887c77fc7f
#
_cell.length_a   1.000
_cell.length_b   1.000
_cell.length_c   1.000
_cell.angle_alpha   90.00
_cell.angle_beta   90.00
_cell.angle_gamma   90.00
#
_symmetry.space_group_name_H-M   'P 1'
#
loop_
_entity.id
_entity.type
_entity.pdbx_description
1 polymer ?
#
loop_
_entity_poly.entity_id
_entity_poly.type
_entity_poly.pdbx_seq_one_letter_code
_entity_poly.pdbx_strand_id
1 'polypeptide(L)'
;MKLINVPNIKHLVIAGGGHIGVSYYGAIKTLVQKQFLSLENIETVYSTSVGGMVAILLFLHYDWDTIDNYLIHRPWNQVFKIDLPTLVRGIYKGGVYGAHEIEEVLKPMLLGKDLSINITLKEFYEYNQKEIHFITTKFQYLNLCDISY
;
A
#
# COMPACT_ATOMS: atom_id res chain seq x y z
N MET A 1 13.42 -31.09 -15.77
CA MET A 1 12.72 -29.93 -15.17
C MET A 1 13.79 -28.90 -14.82
N LYS A 2 13.92 -27.78 -15.56
CA LYS A 2 14.86 -26.73 -15.20
C LYS A 2 14.38 -26.10 -13.91
N LEU A 3 15.17 -26.15 -12.86
CA LEU A 3 14.93 -25.35 -11.65
C LEU A 3 14.95 -23.88 -12.10
N ILE A 4 13.80 -23.22 -12.06
CA ILE A 4 13.72 -21.77 -12.24
C ILE A 4 14.39 -21.18 -11.00
N ASN A 5 15.58 -20.62 -11.18
CA ASN A 5 16.25 -19.92 -10.09
C ASN A 5 15.52 -18.60 -9.87
N VAL A 6 14.63 -18.55 -8.86
CA VAL A 6 13.93 -17.32 -8.49
C VAL A 6 14.96 -16.29 -8.06
N PRO A 7 15.00 -15.10 -8.69
CA PRO A 7 15.93 -14.06 -8.28
C PRO A 7 15.78 -13.76 -6.78
N ASN A 8 16.88 -13.63 -6.07
CA ASN A 8 16.86 -13.23 -4.67
C ASN A 8 16.67 -11.70 -4.55
N ILE A 9 15.44 -11.26 -4.84
CA ILE A 9 15.06 -9.85 -4.74
C ILE A 9 14.72 -9.57 -3.29
N LYS A 10 15.41 -8.59 -2.69
CA LYS A 10 15.28 -8.22 -1.28
C LYS A 10 14.57 -6.88 -1.09
N HIS A 11 14.59 -6.03 -2.10
CA HIS A 11 14.06 -4.68 -2.00
C HIS A 11 13.02 -4.46 -3.09
N LEU A 12 11.88 -3.87 -2.71
CA LEU A 12 10.79 -3.55 -3.61
C LEU A 12 10.56 -2.03 -3.60
N VAL A 13 10.40 -1.45 -4.78
CA VAL A 13 10.07 -0.03 -4.91
C VAL A 13 8.71 0.09 -5.59
N ILE A 14 7.75 0.72 -4.93
CA ILE A 14 6.39 0.88 -5.43
C ILE A 14 6.07 2.38 -5.54
N ALA A 15 5.95 2.86 -6.76
CA ALA A 15 5.68 4.27 -7.04
C ALA A 15 4.26 4.69 -6.63
N GLY A 16 4.05 6.00 -6.54
CA GLY A 16 2.72 6.58 -6.49
C GLY A 16 2.00 6.49 -7.84
N GLY A 17 0.70 6.73 -7.87
CA GLY A 17 -0.07 6.67 -9.12
C GLY A 17 -1.59 6.67 -8.94
N GLY A 18 -2.09 6.98 -7.75
CA GLY A 18 -3.54 7.04 -7.49
C GLY A 18 -4.23 5.71 -7.85
N HIS A 19 -5.22 5.75 -8.72
CA HIS A 19 -6.00 4.56 -9.13
C HIS A 19 -5.16 3.47 -9.85
N ILE A 20 -3.97 3.80 -10.37
CA ILE A 20 -3.05 2.83 -10.99
C ILE A 20 -2.50 1.83 -9.95
N GLY A 21 -2.64 2.09 -8.66
CA GLY A 21 -2.18 1.19 -7.59
C GLY A 21 -2.69 -0.25 -7.72
N VAL A 22 -3.90 -0.46 -8.23
CA VAL A 22 -4.44 -1.80 -8.50
C VAL A 22 -3.59 -2.53 -9.55
N SER A 23 -3.05 -1.81 -10.54
CA SER A 23 -2.15 -2.40 -11.55
C SER A 23 -0.81 -2.81 -10.95
N TYR A 24 -0.28 -2.06 -9.98
CA TYR A 24 0.94 -2.45 -9.25
C TYR A 24 0.73 -3.75 -8.47
N TYR A 25 -0.39 -3.85 -7.76
CA TYR A 25 -0.77 -5.07 -7.08
C TYR A 25 -0.85 -6.26 -8.06
N GLY A 26 -1.57 -6.11 -9.17
CA GLY A 26 -1.71 -7.15 -10.20
C GLY A 26 -0.39 -7.57 -10.82
N ALA A 27 0.52 -6.62 -11.06
CA ALA A 27 1.87 -6.90 -11.55
C ALA A 27 2.68 -7.72 -10.54
N ILE A 28 2.69 -7.31 -9.27
CA ILE A 28 3.41 -8.02 -8.20
C ILE A 28 2.84 -9.43 -8.02
N LYS A 29 1.51 -9.57 -7.94
CA LYS A 29 0.84 -10.88 -7.89
C LYS A 29 1.28 -11.79 -9.03
N THR A 30 1.29 -11.25 -10.26
CA THR A 30 1.71 -12.00 -11.44
C THR A 30 3.17 -12.45 -11.36
N LEU A 31 4.07 -11.58 -10.90
CA LEU A 31 5.49 -11.91 -10.71
C LEU A 31 5.68 -13.02 -9.67
N VAL A 32 4.91 -12.99 -8.58
CA VAL A 32 4.94 -14.03 -7.55
C VAL A 32 4.41 -15.36 -8.10
N GLN A 33 3.26 -15.35 -8.77
CA GLN A 33 2.65 -16.55 -9.35
C GLN A 33 3.56 -17.18 -10.43
N LYS A 34 4.31 -16.38 -11.17
CA LYS A 34 5.27 -16.86 -12.17
C LYS A 34 6.66 -17.19 -11.59
N GLN A 35 6.81 -17.12 -10.28
CA GLN A 35 8.07 -17.40 -9.58
C GLN A 35 9.24 -16.48 -9.97
N PHE A 36 8.98 -15.26 -10.42
CA PHE A 36 9.98 -14.22 -10.62
C PHE A 36 10.26 -13.40 -9.36
N LEU A 37 9.34 -13.43 -8.41
CA LEU A 37 9.42 -12.70 -7.15
C LEU A 37 8.91 -13.61 -6.03
N SER A 38 9.56 -13.56 -4.86
CA SER A 38 9.03 -14.14 -3.62
C SER A 38 8.86 -13.03 -2.60
N LEU A 39 7.65 -12.83 -2.08
CA LEU A 39 7.39 -11.85 -1.03
C LEU A 39 8.11 -12.22 0.28
N GLU A 40 8.40 -13.49 0.51
CA GLU A 40 9.15 -13.95 1.68
C GLU A 40 10.58 -13.41 1.67
N ASN A 41 11.20 -13.29 0.48
CA ASN A 41 12.56 -12.79 0.34
C ASN A 41 12.67 -11.26 0.44
N ILE A 42 11.56 -10.53 0.36
CA ILE A 42 11.58 -9.08 0.50
C ILE A 42 11.90 -8.73 1.94
N GLU A 43 12.90 -7.88 2.12
CA GLU A 43 13.31 -7.33 3.41
C GLU A 43 12.80 -5.90 3.59
N THR A 44 12.90 -5.09 2.52
CA THR A 44 12.56 -3.66 2.57
C THR A 44 11.66 -3.26 1.41
N VAL A 45 10.69 -2.39 1.68
CA VAL A 45 9.83 -1.79 0.67
C VAL A 45 9.93 -0.28 0.74
N TYR A 46 10.30 0.37 -0.35
CA TYR A 46 10.21 1.81 -0.52
C TYR A 46 8.95 2.16 -1.31
N SER A 47 8.14 3.02 -0.76
CA SER A 47 6.83 3.29 -1.34
C SER A 47 6.44 4.77 -1.24
N THR A 48 5.56 5.19 -2.15
CA THR A 48 4.96 6.53 -2.07
C THR A 48 3.48 6.46 -2.42
N SER A 49 2.65 7.29 -1.75
CA SER A 49 1.22 7.42 -2.04
C SER A 49 0.51 6.04 -2.03
N VAL A 50 -0.26 5.73 -3.09
CA VAL A 50 -0.95 4.43 -3.25
C VAL A 50 0.00 3.23 -3.19
N GLY A 51 1.27 3.40 -3.57
CA GLY A 51 2.27 2.35 -3.42
C GLY A 51 2.45 1.89 -1.98
N GLY A 52 2.32 2.80 -1.01
CA GLY A 52 2.31 2.47 0.41
C GLY A 52 1.10 1.64 0.84
N MET A 53 -0.07 1.94 0.30
CA MET A 53 -1.27 1.14 0.57
C MET A 53 -1.12 -0.28 0.00
N VAL A 54 -0.57 -0.39 -1.21
CA VAL A 54 -0.27 -1.69 -1.83
C VAL A 54 0.75 -2.46 -1.00
N ALA A 55 1.81 -1.80 -0.52
CA ALA A 55 2.80 -2.43 0.35
C ALA A 55 2.16 -3.00 1.63
N ILE A 56 1.32 -2.24 2.31
CA ILE A 56 0.61 -2.73 3.50
C ILE A 56 -0.25 -3.96 3.15
N LEU A 57 -1.05 -3.89 2.08
CA LEU A 57 -1.93 -5.00 1.69
C LEU A 57 -1.14 -6.29 1.38
N LEU A 58 0.00 -6.17 0.70
CA LEU A 58 0.85 -7.33 0.36
C LEU A 58 1.40 -8.04 1.60
N PHE A 59 1.70 -7.30 2.66
CA PHE A 59 2.34 -7.83 3.87
C PHE A 59 1.39 -8.00 5.07
N LEU A 60 0.06 -7.96 4.82
CA LEU A 60 -0.96 -8.39 5.79
C LEU A 60 -1.21 -9.90 5.79
N HIS A 61 -0.45 -10.68 5.01
CA HIS A 61 -0.56 -12.14 4.96
C HIS A 61 -1.96 -12.66 4.61
N TYR A 62 -2.69 -11.96 3.73
CA TYR A 62 -3.89 -12.48 3.11
C TYR A 62 -3.54 -13.33 1.90
N ASP A 63 -4.39 -14.32 1.61
CA ASP A 63 -4.37 -14.99 0.31
C ASP A 63 -4.78 -14.03 -0.82
N TRP A 64 -4.38 -14.38 -2.04
CA TRP A 64 -4.63 -13.54 -3.20
C TRP A 64 -6.12 -13.33 -3.50
N ASP A 65 -6.94 -14.35 -3.25
CA ASP A 65 -8.37 -14.30 -3.53
C ASP A 65 -9.07 -13.31 -2.59
N THR A 66 -8.66 -13.26 -1.34
CA THR A 66 -9.16 -12.28 -0.36
C THR A 66 -8.80 -10.84 -0.78
N ILE A 67 -7.56 -10.60 -1.19
CA ILE A 67 -7.15 -9.26 -1.65
C ILE A 67 -7.85 -8.90 -2.97
N ASP A 68 -7.97 -9.84 -3.91
CA ASP A 68 -8.71 -9.63 -5.17
C ASP A 68 -10.15 -9.24 -4.91
N ASN A 69 -10.85 -10.01 -4.08
CA ASN A 69 -12.23 -9.71 -3.71
C ASN A 69 -12.37 -8.33 -3.09
N TYR A 70 -11.45 -7.98 -2.20
CA TYR A 70 -11.42 -6.66 -1.57
C TYR A 70 -11.21 -5.54 -2.60
N LEU A 71 -10.23 -5.68 -3.49
CA LEU A 71 -9.89 -4.65 -4.46
C LEU A 71 -10.93 -4.51 -5.59
N ILE A 72 -11.57 -5.61 -6.00
CA ILE A 72 -12.51 -5.63 -7.14
C ILE A 72 -13.93 -5.27 -6.70
N HIS A 73 -14.39 -5.79 -5.58
CA HIS A 73 -15.82 -5.69 -5.20
C HIS A 73 -16.13 -4.54 -4.24
N ARG A 74 -15.13 -3.89 -3.70
CA ARG A 74 -15.37 -2.71 -2.86
C ARG A 74 -15.91 -1.54 -3.68
N PRO A 75 -16.92 -0.84 -3.22
CA PRO A 75 -17.47 0.33 -3.90
C PRO A 75 -16.57 1.57 -3.71
N TRP A 76 -15.44 1.61 -4.42
CA TRP A 76 -14.42 2.66 -4.31
C TRP A 76 -14.94 4.06 -4.56
N ASN A 77 -16.00 4.21 -5.36
CA ASN A 77 -16.70 5.49 -5.57
C ASN A 77 -17.36 6.04 -4.30
N GLN A 78 -17.58 5.23 -3.28
CA GLN A 78 -18.07 5.68 -1.97
C GLN A 78 -16.92 6.13 -1.06
N VAL A 79 -15.73 5.57 -1.24
CA VAL A 79 -14.51 5.95 -0.49
C VAL A 79 -13.90 7.21 -1.09
N PHE A 80 -13.71 7.22 -2.40
CA PHE A 80 -13.08 8.33 -3.13
C PHE A 80 -14.14 9.15 -3.88
N LYS A 81 -14.97 9.87 -3.13
CA LYS A 81 -15.97 10.75 -3.70
C LYS A 81 -15.31 12.03 -4.23
N ILE A 82 -15.52 12.31 -5.52
CA ILE A 82 -15.13 13.56 -6.14
C ILE A 82 -16.42 14.29 -6.50
N ASP A 83 -16.87 15.17 -5.64
CA ASP A 83 -17.97 16.08 -5.87
C ASP A 83 -17.49 17.54 -5.77
N LEU A 84 -18.31 18.47 -6.23
CA LEU A 84 -17.96 19.88 -6.22
C LEU A 84 -17.63 20.41 -4.81
N PRO A 85 -18.37 20.06 -3.74
CA PRO A 85 -18.00 20.43 -2.38
C PRO A 85 -16.62 19.90 -1.95
N THR A 86 -16.28 18.67 -2.34
CA THR A 86 -14.97 18.06 -2.02
C THR A 86 -13.84 18.77 -2.75
N LEU A 87 -14.03 19.15 -4.03
CA LEU A 87 -13.05 19.92 -4.78
C LEU A 87 -12.83 21.31 -4.18
N VAL A 88 -13.92 22.04 -3.87
CA VAL A 88 -13.83 23.36 -3.23
C VAL A 88 -13.11 23.27 -1.88
N ARG A 89 -13.48 22.30 -1.04
CA ARG A 89 -12.79 22.05 0.23
C ARG A 89 -11.33 21.72 0.05
N GLY A 90 -10.98 20.95 -1.00
CA GLY A 90 -9.60 20.62 -1.34
C GLY A 90 -8.74 21.84 -1.65
N ILE A 91 -9.28 22.84 -2.33
CA ILE A 91 -8.60 24.10 -2.61
C ILE A 91 -8.26 24.82 -1.30
N TYR A 92 -9.21 24.90 -0.35
CA TYR A 92 -8.98 25.58 0.93
C TYR A 92 -8.08 24.80 1.90
N LYS A 93 -8.11 23.46 1.86
CA LYS A 93 -7.35 22.59 2.77
C LYS A 93 -6.00 22.13 2.22
N GLY A 94 -5.68 22.45 0.96
CA GLY A 94 -4.44 22.01 0.31
C GLY A 94 -4.42 20.53 -0.08
N GLY A 95 -5.59 19.85 -0.15
CA GLY A 95 -5.70 18.47 -0.57
C GLY A 95 -7.15 17.98 -0.67
N VAL A 96 -7.45 17.17 -1.66
CA VAL A 96 -8.79 16.64 -1.90
C VAL A 96 -9.12 15.50 -0.94
N TYR A 97 -8.14 14.64 -0.66
CA TYR A 97 -8.23 13.50 0.25
C TYR A 97 -7.37 13.70 1.48
N GLY A 98 -7.75 13.10 2.59
CA GLY A 98 -7.05 13.18 3.87
C GLY A 98 -6.79 11.81 4.49
N ALA A 99 -6.48 11.79 5.79
CA ALA A 99 -6.25 10.56 6.54
C ALA A 99 -7.47 9.64 6.53
N HIS A 100 -8.67 10.20 6.54
CA HIS A 100 -9.92 9.43 6.56
C HIS A 100 -10.04 8.47 5.38
N GLU A 101 -9.73 8.89 4.16
CA GLU A 101 -9.80 8.03 2.98
C GLU A 101 -8.77 6.91 3.05
N ILE A 102 -7.58 7.18 3.60
CA ILE A 102 -6.54 6.17 3.83
C ILE A 102 -7.00 5.16 4.89
N GLU A 103 -7.57 5.64 5.99
CA GLU A 103 -8.16 4.80 7.04
C GLU A 103 -9.26 3.90 6.47
N GLU A 104 -10.17 4.44 5.70
CA GLU A 104 -11.24 3.67 5.05
C GLU A 104 -10.68 2.57 4.16
N VAL A 105 -9.58 2.81 3.44
CA VAL A 105 -8.93 1.80 2.60
C VAL A 105 -8.30 0.71 3.45
N LEU A 106 -7.60 1.02 4.52
CA LEU A 106 -6.79 0.05 5.25
C LEU A 106 -7.54 -0.64 6.38
N LYS A 107 -8.49 0.05 7.01
CA LYS A 107 -9.20 -0.40 8.21
C LYS A 107 -9.81 -1.80 8.09
N PRO A 108 -10.58 -2.17 7.04
CA PRO A 108 -11.17 -3.50 6.97
C PRO A 108 -10.11 -4.60 6.92
N MET A 109 -9.00 -4.33 6.23
CA MET A 109 -7.93 -5.30 6.05
C MET A 109 -7.06 -5.43 7.31
N LEU A 110 -6.83 -4.35 8.04
CA LEU A 110 -6.14 -4.40 9.33
C LEU A 110 -7.00 -5.13 10.37
N LEU A 111 -8.27 -4.75 10.52
CA LEU A 111 -9.18 -5.37 11.47
C LEU A 111 -9.40 -6.86 11.19
N GLY A 112 -9.42 -7.27 9.94
CA GLY A 112 -9.51 -8.69 9.56
C GLY A 112 -8.28 -9.54 9.92
N LYS A 113 -7.20 -8.89 10.39
CA LYS A 113 -6.01 -9.51 10.96
C LYS A 113 -5.83 -9.19 12.45
N ASP A 114 -6.89 -8.74 13.11
CA ASP A 114 -6.89 -8.32 14.52
C ASP A 114 -5.88 -7.20 14.84
N LEU A 115 -5.52 -6.40 13.81
CA LEU A 115 -4.62 -5.27 13.94
C LEU A 115 -5.40 -3.97 14.15
N SER A 116 -4.89 -3.10 15.02
CA SER A 116 -5.46 -1.78 15.23
C SER A 116 -5.31 -0.89 14.00
N ILE A 117 -6.30 -0.01 13.74
CA ILE A 117 -6.15 1.06 12.75
C ILE A 117 -5.06 2.06 13.15
N ASN A 118 -4.73 2.14 14.42
CA ASN A 118 -3.68 2.99 14.96
C ASN A 118 -2.33 2.25 15.08
N ILE A 119 -2.18 1.11 14.41
CA ILE A 119 -0.91 0.37 14.41
C ILE A 119 0.23 1.26 13.93
N THR A 120 1.32 1.28 14.68
CA THR A 120 2.54 1.99 14.28
C THR A 120 3.33 1.20 13.26
N LEU A 121 4.24 1.85 12.53
CA LEU A 121 5.15 1.16 11.61
C LEU A 121 6.02 0.13 12.32
N LYS A 122 6.42 0.42 13.56
CA LYS A 122 7.18 -0.52 14.38
C LYS A 122 6.36 -1.78 14.70
N GLU A 123 5.13 -1.64 15.16
CA GLU A 123 4.24 -2.77 15.44
C GLU A 123 3.92 -3.55 14.16
N PHE A 124 3.78 -2.87 13.02
CA PHE A 124 3.57 -3.52 11.73
C PHE A 124 4.81 -4.28 11.27
N TYR A 125 6.01 -3.76 11.54
CA TYR A 125 7.25 -4.50 11.33
C TYR A 125 7.35 -5.73 12.25
N GLU A 126 7.01 -5.60 13.52
CA GLU A 126 6.98 -6.72 14.46
C GLU A 126 6.02 -7.83 14.01
N TYR A 127 4.91 -7.45 13.35
CA TYR A 127 3.93 -8.38 12.79
C TYR A 127 4.43 -9.14 11.56
N ASN A 128 5.11 -8.48 10.61
CA ASN A 128 5.41 -9.06 9.29
C ASN A 128 6.91 -9.17 8.97
N GLN A 129 7.79 -8.60 9.79
CA GLN A 129 9.25 -8.58 9.62
C GLN A 129 9.70 -7.92 8.30
N LYS A 130 8.92 -6.95 7.80
CA LYS A 130 9.24 -6.18 6.59
C LYS A 130 9.38 -4.71 6.92
N GLU A 131 10.51 -4.13 6.55
CA GLU A 131 10.77 -2.71 6.71
C GLU A 131 10.07 -1.93 5.60
N ILE A 132 9.10 -1.09 5.96
CA ILE A 132 8.37 -0.28 5.00
C ILE A 132 8.71 1.19 5.19
N HIS A 133 9.20 1.79 4.10
CA HIS A 133 9.52 3.20 4.00
C HIS A 133 8.44 3.93 3.19
N PHE A 134 7.86 4.97 3.78
CA PHE A 134 6.96 5.88 3.08
C PHE A 134 7.73 7.13 2.68
N ILE A 135 8.03 7.23 1.40
CA ILE A 135 8.67 8.42 0.85
C ILE A 135 7.60 9.48 0.60
N THR A 136 7.70 10.58 1.30
CA THR A 136 6.76 11.69 1.25
C THR A 136 7.47 13.04 1.13
N THR A 137 6.70 14.10 0.90
CA THR A 137 7.22 15.47 0.83
C THR A 137 6.70 16.27 2.00
N LYS A 138 7.59 16.86 2.78
CA LYS A 138 7.23 17.82 3.80
C LYS A 138 6.93 19.16 3.12
N PHE A 139 5.64 19.52 3.06
CA PHE A 139 5.17 20.65 2.29
C PHE A 139 5.80 21.98 2.69
N GLN A 140 6.05 22.16 3.99
CA GLN A 140 6.61 23.42 4.53
C GLN A 140 7.97 23.78 3.95
N TYR A 141 8.79 22.79 3.55
CA TYR A 141 10.14 22.99 3.04
C TYR A 141 10.39 22.33 1.69
N LEU A 142 9.37 21.69 1.11
CA LEU A 142 9.45 20.87 -0.12
C LEU A 142 10.57 19.82 -0.08
N ASN A 143 10.91 19.34 1.13
CA ASN A 143 11.93 18.32 1.31
C ASN A 143 11.31 16.91 1.31
N LEU A 144 12.03 15.97 0.69
CA LEU A 144 11.70 14.58 0.81
C LEU A 144 11.92 14.11 2.26
N CYS A 145 10.97 13.34 2.75
CA CYS A 145 11.05 12.67 4.04
C CYS A 145 10.86 11.18 3.83
N ASP A 146 11.68 10.42 4.50
CA ASP A 146 11.50 8.98 4.68
C ASP A 146 10.87 8.75 6.05
N ILE A 147 9.72 8.08 6.06
CA ILE A 147 9.01 7.70 7.28
C ILE A 147 9.08 6.19 7.38
N SER A 148 9.85 5.70 8.34
CA SER A 148 10.00 4.29 8.72
C SER A 148 9.92 4.16 10.24
N TYR A 149 10.04 2.92 10.77
CA TYR A 149 10.07 2.72 12.23
C TYR A 149 11.46 2.97 12.82
#